data_bf9a60d84249d40d0273a542d717bdc6
#
_entry.id   bf9a60d84249d40d0273a542d717bdc6
#
_cell.length_a   1.000
_cell.length_b   1.000
_cell.length_c   1.000
_cell.angle_alpha   90.00
_cell.angle_beta   90.00
_cell.angle_gamma   90.00
#
_symmetry.space_group_name_H-M   'P 1'
#
loop_
_entity.id
_entity.type
_entity.pdbx_description
1 polymer ?
#
loop_
_entity_poly.entity_id
_entity_poly.type
_entity_poly.pdbx_seq_one_letter_code
_entity_poly.pdbx_strand_id
1 'polypeptide(L)'
;ERFGKTIQTYVQLYITNSCTNHCVYCGFNHNNPIARIILTEKEIEKECRAIRQMGPIENLLIVTGENPRDAGVDYLERALQIARPYFSNLSIEVMPLKSEDYYRLTQSGLNGVVCFQETYH
;
A
#
# COMPACT_ATOMS: atom_id res chain seq x y z
N GLU A 1 26.50 -18.93 -7.18
CA GLU A 1 25.04 -18.82 -6.96
C GLU A 1 24.54 -17.44 -7.43
N ARG A 2 23.52 -17.41 -8.28
CA ARG A 2 23.09 -16.17 -8.96
C ARG A 2 22.36 -15.18 -8.02
N PHE A 3 21.65 -15.69 -7.01
CA PHE A 3 20.77 -14.89 -6.13
C PHE A 3 21.17 -14.92 -4.66
N GLY A 4 22.26 -15.59 -4.31
CA GLY A 4 22.69 -15.74 -2.92
C GLY A 4 21.73 -16.61 -2.08
N LYS A 5 21.80 -16.46 -0.76
CA LYS A 5 21.00 -17.22 0.22
C LYS A 5 20.06 -16.33 1.04
N THR A 6 19.88 -15.08 0.63
CA THR A 6 19.03 -14.13 1.36
C THR A 6 17.59 -14.19 0.83
N ILE A 7 16.64 -14.33 1.73
CA ILE A 7 15.21 -14.20 1.45
C ILE A 7 14.70 -12.92 2.11
N GLN A 8 14.02 -12.07 1.35
CA GLN A 8 13.32 -10.93 1.89
C GLN A 8 11.83 -11.27 2.05
N THR A 9 11.31 -11.03 3.22
CA THR A 9 9.88 -11.16 3.50
C THR A 9 9.24 -9.78 3.53
N TYR A 10 8.02 -9.69 3.06
CA TYR A 10 7.20 -8.48 3.18
C TYR A 10 5.78 -8.84 3.62
N VAL A 11 5.10 -7.86 4.20
CA VAL A 11 3.69 -7.94 4.56
C VAL A 11 2.91 -6.87 3.81
N GLN A 12 1.75 -7.24 3.32
CA GLN A 12 0.79 -6.31 2.73
C GLN A 12 -0.09 -5.71 3.82
N LEU A 13 -0.27 -4.39 3.77
CA LEU A 13 -1.23 -3.65 4.57
C LEU A 13 -2.22 -2.95 3.66
N TYR A 14 -3.45 -3.44 3.63
CA TYR A 14 -4.56 -2.82 2.92
C TYR A 14 -5.13 -1.69 3.76
N ILE A 15 -4.79 -0.44 3.43
CA ILE A 15 -5.26 0.73 4.20
C ILE A 15 -6.64 1.20 3.75
N THR A 16 -7.10 0.79 2.56
CA THR A 16 -8.48 0.96 2.11
C THR A 16 -8.84 -0.03 1.00
N ASN A 17 -10.09 -0.49 1.00
CA ASN A 17 -10.71 -1.25 -0.09
C ASN A 17 -11.69 -0.37 -0.92
N SER A 18 -11.70 0.95 -0.70
CA SER A 18 -12.49 1.87 -1.52
C SER A 18 -11.93 1.93 -2.93
N CYS A 19 -12.76 1.58 -3.92
CA CYS A 19 -12.38 1.52 -5.32
C CYS A 19 -13.52 1.98 -6.20
N THR A 20 -13.21 2.75 -7.26
CA THR A 20 -14.16 3.23 -8.25
C THR A 20 -14.17 2.39 -9.52
N ASN A 21 -13.26 1.41 -9.63
CA ASN A 21 -13.12 0.55 -10.81
C ASN A 21 -14.08 -0.64 -10.81
N HIS A 22 -14.27 -1.20 -12.01
CA HIS A 22 -15.18 -2.30 -12.28
C HIS A 22 -14.46 -3.57 -12.76
N CYS A 23 -13.22 -3.79 -12.31
CA CYS A 23 -12.43 -4.98 -12.66
C CYS A 23 -13.17 -6.25 -12.24
N VAL A 24 -13.60 -7.06 -13.21
CA VAL A 24 -14.52 -8.18 -13.00
C VAL A 24 -13.98 -9.30 -12.09
N TYR A 25 -12.66 -9.42 -11.97
CA TYR A 25 -11.98 -10.42 -11.15
C TYR A 25 -11.60 -9.90 -9.75
N CYS A 26 -11.75 -8.60 -9.48
CA CYS A 26 -11.26 -8.00 -8.24
C CYS A 26 -12.34 -7.96 -7.16
N GLY A 27 -11.98 -8.43 -5.94
CA GLY A 27 -12.86 -8.33 -4.78
C GLY A 27 -13.26 -6.90 -4.41
N PHE A 28 -12.42 -5.90 -4.77
CA PHE A 28 -12.70 -4.49 -4.53
C PHE A 28 -13.52 -3.81 -5.63
N ASN A 29 -13.95 -4.56 -6.64
CA ASN A 29 -14.82 -4.05 -7.70
C ASN A 29 -15.95 -3.18 -7.12
N HIS A 30 -16.16 -2.01 -7.73
CA HIS A 30 -17.15 -1.03 -7.26
C HIS A 30 -18.56 -1.63 -7.09
N ASN A 31 -18.95 -2.57 -7.95
CA ASN A 31 -20.26 -3.21 -7.92
C ASN A 31 -20.41 -4.29 -6.85
N ASN A 32 -19.33 -4.72 -6.20
CA ASN A 32 -19.41 -5.71 -5.15
C ASN A 32 -20.05 -5.12 -3.88
N PRO A 33 -21.05 -5.79 -3.30
CA PRO A 33 -21.75 -5.31 -2.11
C PRO A 33 -20.94 -5.61 -0.83
N ILE A 34 -19.74 -5.07 -0.74
CA ILE A 34 -18.86 -5.20 0.42
C ILE A 34 -18.78 -3.90 1.22
N ALA A 35 -18.56 -4.02 2.52
CA ALA A 35 -18.27 -2.85 3.35
C ALA A 35 -16.99 -2.16 2.87
N ARG A 36 -17.08 -0.86 2.62
CA ARG A 36 -15.92 -0.04 2.26
C ARG A 36 -15.30 0.52 3.53
N ILE A 37 -13.98 0.33 3.65
CA ILE A 37 -13.21 0.70 4.82
C ILE A 37 -12.07 1.61 4.35
N ILE A 38 -11.86 2.68 5.11
CA ILE A 38 -10.71 3.58 4.98
C ILE A 38 -10.12 3.70 6.37
N LEU A 39 -8.91 3.20 6.57
CA LEU A 39 -8.27 3.24 7.87
C LEU A 39 -7.90 4.68 8.25
N THR A 40 -8.21 5.04 9.47
CA THR A 40 -7.72 6.29 10.07
C THR A 40 -6.21 6.20 10.37
N GLU A 41 -5.56 7.32 10.59
CA GLU A 41 -4.14 7.38 10.96
C GLU A 41 -3.83 6.51 12.19
N LYS A 42 -4.72 6.51 13.19
CA LYS A 42 -4.59 5.69 14.42
C LYS A 42 -4.71 4.19 14.13
N GLU A 43 -5.58 3.82 13.21
CA GLU A 43 -5.74 2.43 12.80
C GLU A 43 -4.53 1.95 11.99
N ILE A 44 -4.01 2.77 11.06
CA ILE A 44 -2.78 2.47 10.33
C ILE A 44 -1.62 2.26 11.31
N GLU A 45 -1.46 3.12 12.30
CA GLU A 45 -0.41 2.98 13.30
C GLU A 45 -0.58 1.69 14.13
N LYS A 46 -1.82 1.38 14.53
CA LYS A 46 -2.13 0.15 15.26
C LYS A 46 -1.75 -1.10 14.46
N GLU A 47 -2.08 -1.13 13.17
CA GLU A 47 -1.72 -2.23 12.27
C GLU A 47 -0.20 -2.34 12.11
N CYS A 48 0.51 -1.23 11.93
CA CYS A 48 1.98 -1.24 11.86
C CYS A 48 2.62 -1.85 13.12
N ARG A 49 2.12 -1.50 14.30
CA ARG A 49 2.57 -2.08 15.57
C ARG A 49 2.28 -3.57 15.65
N ALA A 50 1.07 -3.99 15.25
CA ALA A 50 0.69 -5.40 15.25
C ALA A 50 1.61 -6.23 14.35
N ILE A 51 1.89 -5.74 13.13
CA ILE A 51 2.79 -6.41 12.19
C ILE A 51 4.21 -6.55 12.81
N ARG A 52 4.73 -5.50 13.46
CA ARG A 52 6.05 -5.57 14.11
C ARG A 52 6.11 -6.57 15.27
N GLN A 53 4.99 -6.82 15.93
CA GLN A 53 4.90 -7.84 16.99
C GLN A 53 4.89 -9.28 16.44
N MET A 54 4.54 -9.46 15.16
CA MET A 54 4.55 -10.78 14.53
C MET A 54 5.96 -11.31 14.25
N GLY A 55 6.98 -10.45 14.18
CA GLY A 55 8.36 -10.84 13.92
C GLY A 55 9.22 -9.74 13.30
N PRO A 56 10.43 -10.04 12.87
CA PRO A 56 11.39 -9.11 12.30
C PRO A 56 11.05 -8.78 10.83
N ILE A 57 9.83 -8.28 10.58
CA ILE A 57 9.38 -7.88 9.25
C ILE A 57 9.89 -6.48 8.96
N GLU A 58 10.72 -6.34 7.94
CA GLU A 58 11.36 -5.08 7.56
C GLU A 58 10.68 -4.37 6.38
N ASN A 59 9.94 -5.13 5.56
CA ASN A 59 9.36 -4.61 4.32
C ASN A 59 7.84 -4.57 4.44
N LEU A 60 7.26 -3.40 4.22
CA LEU A 60 5.81 -3.19 4.17
C LEU A 60 5.39 -2.80 2.75
N LEU A 61 4.35 -3.45 2.23
CA LEU A 61 3.65 -3.05 1.01
C LEU A 61 2.29 -2.47 1.39
N ILE A 62 2.12 -1.18 1.19
CA ILE A 62 0.83 -0.49 1.38
C ILE A 62 0.00 -0.65 0.12
N VAL A 63 -1.22 -1.16 0.27
CA VAL A 63 -2.13 -1.45 -0.84
C VAL A 63 -3.43 -0.66 -0.68
N THR A 64 -3.95 -0.13 -1.79
CA THR A 64 -5.25 0.56 -1.82
C THR A 64 -6.08 0.10 -3.00
N GLY A 65 -7.40 0.27 -2.90
CA GLY A 65 -8.24 0.38 -4.09
C GLY A 65 -7.97 1.70 -4.82
N GLU A 66 -8.41 1.79 -6.07
CA GLU A 66 -8.31 3.03 -6.86
C GLU A 66 -9.48 3.97 -6.55
N ASN A 67 -9.27 4.90 -5.66
CA ASN A 67 -10.19 5.99 -5.36
C ASN A 67 -9.41 7.26 -5.00
N PRO A 68 -9.13 8.14 -5.96
CA PRO A 68 -8.33 9.35 -5.72
C PRO A 68 -8.92 10.29 -4.67
N ARG A 69 -10.23 10.25 -4.46
CA ARG A 69 -10.91 11.08 -3.46
C ARG A 69 -10.60 10.59 -2.03
N ASP A 70 -10.66 9.29 -1.81
CA ASP A 70 -10.56 8.70 -0.47
C ASP A 70 -9.13 8.29 -0.14
N ALA A 71 -8.35 7.88 -1.17
CA ALA A 71 -6.98 7.39 -1.05
C ALA A 71 -6.03 8.14 -2.00
N GLY A 72 -6.12 9.45 -1.99
CA GLY A 72 -5.25 10.33 -2.76
C GLY A 72 -3.83 10.43 -2.18
N VAL A 73 -2.98 11.21 -2.84
CA VAL A 73 -1.56 11.37 -2.50
C VAL A 73 -1.36 11.83 -1.05
N ASP A 74 -2.18 12.74 -0.54
CA ASP A 74 -2.10 13.21 0.84
C ASP A 74 -2.31 12.08 1.86
N TYR A 75 -3.25 11.20 1.60
CA TYR A 75 -3.51 10.03 2.44
C TYR A 75 -2.35 9.03 2.39
N LEU A 76 -1.81 8.75 1.19
CA LEU A 76 -0.65 7.89 1.01
C LEU A 76 0.59 8.45 1.71
N GLU A 77 0.82 9.75 1.60
CA GLU A 77 1.93 10.41 2.28
C GLU A 77 1.87 10.25 3.80
N ARG A 78 0.69 10.47 4.39
CA ARG A 78 0.48 10.26 5.83
C ARG A 78 0.68 8.81 6.23
N ALA A 79 0.17 7.86 5.45
CA ALA A 79 0.36 6.44 5.71
C ALA A 79 1.84 6.06 5.70
N LEU A 80 2.64 6.57 4.75
CA LEU A 80 4.09 6.36 4.69
C LEU A 80 4.79 6.98 5.92
N GLN A 81 4.44 8.20 6.30
CA GLN A 81 5.02 8.87 7.47
C GLN A 81 4.75 8.09 8.76
N ILE A 82 3.55 7.53 8.91
CA ILE A 82 3.18 6.69 10.05
C ILE A 82 3.95 5.37 10.05
N ALA A 83 4.09 4.73 8.88
CA ALA A 83 4.75 3.44 8.76
C ALA A 83 6.27 3.50 8.88
N ARG A 84 6.89 4.62 8.51
CA ARG A 84 8.35 4.82 8.46
C ARG A 84 9.11 4.46 9.73
N PRO A 85 8.62 4.76 10.96
CA PRO A 85 9.31 4.35 12.20
C PRO A 85 9.32 2.85 12.43
N TYR A 86 8.44 2.10 11.78
CA TYR A 86 8.24 0.67 12.01
C TYR A 86 8.95 -0.21 10.97
N PHE A 87 9.20 0.30 9.77
CA PHE A 87 9.71 -0.49 8.66
C PHE A 87 10.86 0.21 7.94
N SER A 88 11.88 -0.56 7.59
CA SER A 88 13.07 -0.05 6.87
C SER A 88 12.78 0.16 5.39
N ASN A 89 11.81 -0.57 4.83
CA ASN A 89 11.49 -0.54 3.40
C ASN A 89 9.99 -0.45 3.19
N LEU A 90 9.56 0.65 2.57
CA LEU A 90 8.16 0.95 2.30
C LEU A 90 7.90 0.95 0.79
N SER A 91 6.94 0.16 0.36
CA SER A 91 6.47 0.11 -1.02
C SER A 91 4.96 0.37 -1.08
N ILE A 92 4.50 0.84 -2.21
CA ILE A 92 3.07 1.02 -2.48
C ILE A 92 2.63 0.21 -3.70
N GLU A 93 1.42 -0.31 -3.64
CA GLU A 93 0.68 -0.88 -4.77
C GLU A 93 -0.66 -0.16 -4.85
N VAL A 94 -0.70 0.84 -5.71
CA VAL A 94 -1.82 1.79 -5.83
C VAL A 94 -2.03 2.13 -7.30
N MET A 95 -3.08 2.87 -7.60
CA MET A 95 -3.28 3.42 -8.95
C MET A 95 -2.03 4.17 -9.43
N PRO A 96 -1.79 4.24 -10.76
CA PRO A 96 -0.72 5.06 -11.31
C PRO A 96 -0.87 6.53 -10.90
N LEU A 97 0.22 7.11 -10.43
CA LEU A 97 0.30 8.50 -9.98
C LEU A 97 1.09 9.33 -10.99
N LYS A 98 1.03 10.64 -10.85
CA LYS A 98 1.89 11.56 -11.60
C LYS A 98 3.33 11.52 -11.07
N SER A 99 4.29 11.88 -11.90
CA SER A 99 5.71 11.90 -11.54
C SER A 99 5.99 12.78 -10.31
N GLU A 100 5.34 13.93 -10.22
CA GLU A 100 5.44 14.84 -9.08
C GLU A 100 4.95 14.23 -7.77
N ASP A 101 3.90 13.41 -7.84
CA ASP A 101 3.33 12.72 -6.68
C ASP A 101 4.29 11.62 -6.19
N TYR A 102 4.85 10.83 -7.10
CA TYR A 102 5.90 9.86 -6.73
C TYR A 102 7.10 10.54 -6.09
N TYR A 103 7.57 11.67 -6.65
CA TYR A 103 8.65 12.43 -6.04
C TYR A 103 8.32 12.86 -4.62
N ARG A 104 7.11 13.40 -4.40
CA ARG A 104 6.61 13.79 -3.07
C ARG A 104 6.61 12.61 -2.09
N LEU A 105 6.11 11.45 -2.52
CA LEU A 105 6.06 10.25 -1.68
C LEU A 105 7.46 9.71 -1.33
N THR A 106 8.46 9.85 -2.22
CA THR A 106 9.84 9.47 -1.89
C THR A 106 10.42 10.31 -0.75
N GLN A 107 10.04 11.58 -0.63
CA GLN A 107 10.44 12.42 0.50
C GLN A 107 9.81 11.94 1.83
N SER A 108 8.70 11.23 1.77
CA SER A 108 8.01 10.65 2.92
C SER A 108 8.45 9.22 3.25
N GLY A 109 9.45 8.70 2.54
CA GLY A 109 10.09 7.41 2.82
C GLY A 109 9.69 6.27 1.89
N LEU A 110 9.02 6.54 0.77
CA LEU A 110 8.73 5.53 -0.25
C LEU A 110 10.02 5.02 -0.90
N ASN A 111 10.20 3.70 -0.93
CA ASN A 111 11.34 3.02 -1.53
C ASN A 111 10.99 2.30 -2.84
N GLY A 112 9.75 1.83 -2.98
CA GLY A 112 9.34 1.05 -4.14
C GLY A 112 7.90 1.26 -4.54
N VAL A 113 7.64 1.02 -5.83
CA VAL A 113 6.29 1.05 -6.41
C VAL A 113 6.04 -0.28 -7.10
N VAL A 114 4.92 -0.90 -6.80
CA VAL A 114 4.41 -2.06 -7.52
C VAL A 114 3.29 -1.58 -8.45
N CYS A 115 3.44 -1.85 -9.74
CA CYS A 115 2.41 -1.63 -10.73
C CYS A 115 2.07 -2.99 -11.35
N PHE A 116 0.93 -3.52 -10.96
CA PHE A 116 0.49 -4.84 -11.42
C PHE A 116 -0.19 -4.73 -12.79
N GLN A 117 0.13 -5.64 -13.69
CA GLN A 117 -0.60 -5.75 -14.94
C GLN A 117 -1.82 -6.65 -14.74
N GLU A 118 -2.99 -6.05 -14.71
CA GLU A 118 -4.24 -6.72 -14.34
C GLU A 118 -4.77 -7.64 -15.44
N THR A 119 -4.49 -7.34 -16.70
CA THR A 119 -4.98 -8.10 -17.86
C THR A 119 -3.94 -8.17 -18.97
N TYR A 120 -3.99 -9.26 -19.75
CA TYR A 120 -3.14 -9.51 -20.92
C TYR A 120 -4.06 -9.67 -22.13
N HIS A 121 -4.29 -8.60 -22.88
CA HIS A 121 -5.09 -8.58 -24.10
C HIS A 121 -4.29 -8.09 -25.29
#